data_a1504d3bb1409f0879da20ac24fdfa0b
#
_entry.id   a1504d3bb1409f0879da20ac24fdfa0b
#
_cell.length_a   1.000
_cell.length_b   1.000
_cell.length_c   1.000
_cell.angle_alpha   90.00
_cell.angle_beta   90.00
_cell.angle_gamma   90.00
#
_symmetry.space_group_name_H-M   'P 1'
#
loop_
_entity.id
_entity.type
_entity.pdbx_description
1 polymer ?
#
loop_
_entity_poly.entity_id
_entity_poly.type
_entity_poly.pdbx_seq_one_letter_code
_entity_poly.pdbx_strand_id
1 'polypeptide(L)'
;RNYGFEAKKIRFLEFSLAEYNAKVLINCLCIGIPIMFLLICIRSVALGFEKANVWPMVLAIIIFVYLLYSAKDLLKSRIRLKKHIHELTRIFIWTIYGMALYYDIMMRPGEINGMLCAIFIGLELIFAEYPENHLKMVLCAYLLTICVELLFEHGEIMVINLTNSLIAMLVGLYVSWNQSRD
;
A
#
# COMPACT_ATOMS: atom_id res chain seq x y z
N ARG A 1 14.57 10.72 -37.79
CA ARG A 1 14.37 9.23 -37.79
C ARG A 1 14.43 8.58 -36.39
N ASN A 2 15.07 9.21 -35.39
CA ASN A 2 15.23 8.63 -34.03
C ASN A 2 14.00 8.77 -33.11
N TYR A 3 13.18 9.81 -33.30
CA TYR A 3 11.98 10.05 -32.46
C TYR A 3 10.97 8.87 -32.42
N GLY A 4 10.83 8.16 -33.52
CA GLY A 4 9.90 7.02 -33.57
C GLY A 4 10.39 5.78 -32.83
N PHE A 5 11.70 5.61 -32.69
CA PHE A 5 12.31 4.49 -31.97
C PHE A 5 12.22 4.69 -30.46
N GLU A 6 12.56 5.89 -29.98
CA GLU A 6 12.44 6.23 -28.55
C GLU A 6 10.98 6.16 -28.07
N ALA A 7 10.02 6.67 -28.84
CA ALA A 7 8.61 6.57 -28.50
C ALA A 7 8.10 5.11 -28.40
N LYS A 8 8.62 4.21 -29.26
CA LYS A 8 8.30 2.77 -29.18
C LYS A 8 8.91 2.13 -27.94
N LYS A 9 10.15 2.49 -27.60
CA LYS A 9 10.85 1.98 -26.41
C LYS A 9 10.16 2.40 -25.13
N ILE A 10 9.76 3.67 -25.01
CA ILE A 10 9.01 4.20 -23.87
C ILE A 10 7.68 3.47 -23.71
N ARG A 11 6.90 3.31 -24.79
CA ARG A 11 5.61 2.59 -24.73
C ARG A 11 5.77 1.12 -24.34
N PHE A 12 6.84 0.48 -24.73
CA PHE A 12 7.14 -0.90 -24.35
C PHE A 12 7.47 -1.00 -22.87
N LEU A 13 8.30 -0.08 -22.34
CA LEU A 13 8.65 -0.03 -20.92
C LEU A 13 7.41 0.24 -20.04
N GLU A 14 6.57 1.20 -20.42
CA GLU A 14 5.32 1.50 -19.69
C GLU A 14 4.37 0.29 -19.65
N PHE A 15 4.29 -0.48 -20.75
CA PHE A 15 3.47 -1.69 -20.78
C PHE A 15 4.06 -2.80 -19.89
N SER A 16 5.38 -3.01 -19.95
CA SER A 16 6.07 -4.01 -19.12
C SER A 16 5.91 -3.69 -17.63
N LEU A 17 6.00 -2.42 -17.27
CA LEU A 17 5.77 -1.94 -15.90
C LEU A 17 4.31 -2.18 -15.46
N ALA A 18 3.35 -1.87 -16.31
CA ALA A 18 1.94 -2.11 -16.02
C ALA A 18 1.62 -3.61 -15.85
N GLU A 19 2.20 -4.47 -16.68
CA GLU A 19 2.06 -5.92 -16.56
C GLU A 19 2.72 -6.46 -15.30
N TYR A 20 3.90 -5.98 -14.95
CA TYR A 20 4.59 -6.31 -13.70
C TYR A 20 3.71 -5.95 -12.50
N ASN A 21 3.25 -4.72 -12.39
CA ASN A 21 2.42 -4.26 -11.28
C ASN A 21 1.11 -5.05 -11.18
N ALA A 22 0.49 -5.44 -12.31
CA ALA A 22 -0.70 -6.27 -12.29
C ALA A 22 -0.45 -7.67 -11.72
N LYS A 23 0.66 -8.30 -12.12
CA LYS A 23 1.05 -9.63 -11.61
C LYS A 23 1.38 -9.57 -10.12
N VAL A 24 2.13 -8.55 -9.71
CA VAL A 24 2.47 -8.32 -8.30
C VAL A 24 1.21 -8.10 -7.47
N LEU A 25 0.30 -7.22 -7.93
CA LEU A 25 -0.96 -6.95 -7.26
C LEU A 25 -1.79 -8.23 -7.09
N ILE A 26 -1.94 -9.03 -8.15
CA ILE A 26 -2.66 -10.31 -8.09
C ILE A 26 -2.03 -11.26 -7.07
N ASN A 27 -0.70 -11.40 -7.07
CA ASN A 27 0.00 -12.26 -6.13
C ASN A 27 -0.18 -11.79 -4.68
N CYS A 28 -0.04 -10.49 -4.42
CA CYS A 28 -0.28 -9.89 -3.10
C CYS A 28 -1.73 -10.15 -2.63
N LEU A 29 -2.71 -10.01 -3.51
CA LEU A 29 -4.12 -10.24 -3.18
C LEU A 29 -4.43 -11.72 -2.96
N CYS A 30 -3.87 -12.62 -3.77
CA CYS A 30 -4.04 -14.08 -3.60
C CYS A 30 -3.48 -14.59 -2.27
N ILE A 31 -2.42 -13.97 -1.75
CA ILE A 31 -1.82 -14.30 -0.46
C ILE A 31 -2.52 -13.52 0.66
N GLY A 32 -2.76 -12.23 0.46
CA GLY A 32 -3.29 -11.32 1.46
C GLY A 32 -4.72 -11.65 1.90
N ILE A 33 -5.61 -12.02 0.96
CA ILE A 33 -7.01 -12.36 1.28
C ILE A 33 -7.10 -13.55 2.26
N PRO A 34 -6.45 -14.72 2.01
CA PRO A 34 -6.44 -15.83 2.96
C PRO A 34 -5.82 -15.48 4.31
N ILE A 35 -4.71 -14.72 4.31
CA ILE A 35 -4.07 -14.29 5.56
C ILE A 35 -5.02 -13.41 6.38
N MET A 36 -5.67 -12.43 5.75
CA MET A 36 -6.63 -11.58 6.45
C MET A 36 -7.82 -12.35 6.99
N PHE A 37 -8.34 -13.31 6.24
CA PHE A 37 -9.41 -14.19 6.71
C PHE A 37 -8.97 -15.01 7.94
N LEU A 38 -7.76 -15.56 7.90
CA LEU A 38 -7.18 -16.28 9.03
C LEU A 38 -7.03 -15.37 10.27
N LEU A 39 -6.55 -14.14 10.09
CA LEU A 39 -6.43 -13.16 11.17
C LEU A 39 -7.78 -12.80 11.78
N ILE A 40 -8.84 -12.65 10.98
CA ILE A 40 -10.21 -12.44 11.46
C ILE A 40 -10.63 -13.62 12.34
N CYS A 41 -10.43 -14.85 11.88
CA CYS A 41 -10.78 -16.05 12.65
C CYS A 41 -10.02 -16.11 13.98
N ILE A 42 -8.70 -15.91 13.96
CA ILE A 42 -7.86 -15.93 15.17
C ILE A 42 -8.31 -14.86 16.17
N ARG A 43 -8.50 -13.62 15.71
CA ARG A 43 -8.93 -12.52 16.59
C ARG A 43 -10.33 -12.75 17.16
N SER A 44 -11.26 -13.23 16.34
CA SER A 44 -12.63 -13.53 16.79
C SER A 44 -12.68 -14.64 17.84
N VAL A 45 -11.83 -15.66 17.70
CA VAL A 45 -11.72 -16.74 18.69
C VAL A 45 -11.04 -16.26 19.97
N ALA A 46 -9.95 -15.47 19.83
CA ALA A 46 -9.15 -15.05 20.99
C ALA A 46 -9.83 -13.95 21.83
N LEU A 47 -10.54 -13.03 21.21
CA LEU A 47 -11.06 -11.81 21.87
C LEU A 47 -12.59 -11.78 21.94
N GLY A 48 -13.28 -12.67 21.25
CA GLY A 48 -14.71 -12.56 20.95
C GLY A 48 -15.00 -11.57 19.84
N PHE A 49 -16.05 -11.82 19.06
CA PHE A 49 -16.35 -11.08 17.82
C PHE A 49 -16.50 -9.55 18.04
N GLU A 50 -17.15 -9.15 19.12
CA GLU A 50 -17.37 -7.72 19.43
C GLU A 50 -16.07 -6.99 19.78
N LYS A 51 -15.20 -7.60 20.60
CA LYS A 51 -13.92 -6.99 21.03
C LYS A 51 -12.83 -7.08 19.96
N ALA A 52 -12.93 -8.03 19.04
CA ALA A 52 -11.94 -8.24 18.00
C ALA A 52 -11.89 -7.10 16.97
N ASN A 53 -12.95 -6.29 16.89
CA ASN A 53 -13.10 -5.17 15.95
C ASN A 53 -12.62 -5.52 14.53
N VAL A 54 -13.22 -6.56 13.95
CA VAL A 54 -12.77 -7.15 12.67
C VAL A 54 -13.33 -6.43 11.43
N TRP A 55 -14.23 -5.46 11.61
CA TRP A 55 -14.92 -4.78 10.50
C TRP A 55 -13.98 -4.13 9.47
N PRO A 56 -12.88 -3.46 9.85
CA PRO A 56 -11.95 -2.91 8.87
C PRO A 56 -11.29 -3.99 8.02
N MET A 57 -10.98 -5.17 8.60
CA MET A 57 -10.44 -6.31 7.86
C MET A 57 -11.48 -6.89 6.88
N VAL A 58 -12.75 -6.99 7.29
CA VAL A 58 -13.83 -7.44 6.42
C VAL A 58 -14.00 -6.49 5.23
N LEU A 59 -14.01 -5.17 5.48
CA LEU A 59 -14.07 -4.17 4.43
C LEU A 59 -12.88 -4.28 3.47
N ALA A 60 -11.67 -4.44 4.01
CA ALA A 60 -10.47 -4.60 3.20
C ALA A 60 -10.52 -5.88 2.34
N ILE A 61 -11.04 -7.00 2.86
CA ILE A 61 -11.24 -8.23 2.07
C ILE A 61 -12.20 -7.97 0.90
N ILE A 62 -13.30 -7.25 1.11
CA ILE A 62 -14.24 -6.90 0.03
C ILE A 62 -13.53 -6.09 -1.06
N ILE A 63 -12.77 -5.07 -0.66
CA ILE A 63 -11.97 -4.25 -1.59
C ILE A 63 -10.94 -5.13 -2.32
N PHE A 64 -10.25 -6.02 -1.63
CA PHE A 64 -9.23 -6.89 -2.20
C PHE A 64 -9.79 -7.90 -3.20
N VAL A 65 -10.97 -8.47 -2.92
CA VAL A 65 -11.67 -9.35 -3.88
C VAL A 65 -12.05 -8.58 -5.15
N TYR A 66 -12.57 -7.35 -4.99
CA TYR A 66 -12.85 -6.48 -6.13
C TYR A 66 -11.59 -6.16 -6.94
N LEU A 67 -10.49 -5.79 -6.29
CA LEU A 67 -9.21 -5.49 -6.93
C LEU A 67 -8.65 -6.72 -7.66
N LEU A 68 -8.73 -7.91 -7.05
CA LEU A 68 -8.28 -9.16 -7.66
C LEU A 68 -9.04 -9.47 -8.96
N TYR A 69 -10.36 -9.33 -8.93
CA TYR A 69 -11.19 -9.54 -10.10
C TYR A 69 -10.87 -8.52 -11.19
N SER A 70 -10.80 -7.24 -10.84
CA SER A 70 -10.49 -6.15 -11.75
C SER A 70 -9.10 -6.28 -12.37
N ALA A 71 -8.07 -6.61 -11.58
CA ALA A 71 -6.71 -6.80 -12.09
C ALA A 71 -6.62 -7.99 -13.07
N LYS A 72 -7.31 -9.10 -12.79
CA LYS A 72 -7.40 -10.25 -13.72
C LYS A 72 -8.11 -9.88 -15.03
N ASP A 73 -9.16 -9.08 -14.97
CA ASP A 73 -9.85 -8.62 -16.19
C ASP A 73 -9.00 -7.64 -17.01
N LEU A 74 -8.25 -6.75 -16.37
CA LEU A 74 -7.33 -5.82 -17.03
C LEU A 74 -6.23 -6.56 -17.81
N LEU A 75 -5.73 -7.68 -17.32
CA LEU A 75 -4.71 -8.48 -18.04
C LEU A 75 -5.18 -8.98 -19.42
N LYS A 76 -6.49 -9.06 -19.67
CA LYS A 76 -7.04 -9.45 -20.96
C LYS A 76 -6.93 -8.36 -22.03
N SER A 77 -6.69 -7.09 -21.67
CA SER A 77 -6.64 -5.95 -22.58
C SER A 77 -5.47 -5.03 -22.30
N ARG A 78 -4.47 -5.02 -23.18
CA ARG A 78 -3.26 -4.18 -23.06
C ARG A 78 -3.55 -2.69 -22.88
N ILE A 79 -4.56 -2.18 -23.57
CA ILE A 79 -4.92 -0.75 -23.55
C ILE A 79 -5.52 -0.40 -22.18
N ARG A 80 -6.46 -1.20 -21.68
CA ARG A 80 -7.10 -1.00 -20.36
C ARG A 80 -6.10 -1.18 -19.24
N LEU A 81 -5.21 -2.17 -19.34
CA LEU A 81 -4.18 -2.46 -18.37
C LEU A 81 -3.30 -1.24 -18.12
N LYS A 82 -2.71 -0.67 -19.19
CA LYS A 82 -1.86 0.52 -19.07
C LYS A 82 -2.57 1.70 -18.42
N LYS A 83 -3.87 1.88 -18.73
CA LYS A 83 -4.63 3.03 -18.24
C LYS A 83 -5.04 2.93 -16.77
N HIS A 84 -5.41 1.74 -16.31
CA HIS A 84 -6.12 1.59 -15.02
C HIS A 84 -5.35 0.84 -13.95
N ILE A 85 -4.24 0.16 -14.28
CA ILE A 85 -3.52 -0.63 -13.28
C ILE A 85 -2.97 0.22 -12.13
N HIS A 86 -2.48 1.43 -12.42
CA HIS A 86 -1.96 2.34 -11.41
C HIS A 86 -3.03 2.77 -10.41
N GLU A 87 -4.27 2.94 -10.86
CA GLU A 87 -5.40 3.27 -9.99
C GLU A 87 -5.71 2.11 -9.04
N LEU A 88 -5.73 0.86 -9.54
CA LEU A 88 -5.96 -0.32 -8.70
C LEU A 88 -4.83 -0.53 -7.69
N THR A 89 -3.58 -0.33 -8.11
CA THR A 89 -2.41 -0.40 -7.21
C THR A 89 -2.51 0.64 -6.10
N ARG A 90 -2.91 1.87 -6.42
CA ARG A 90 -3.10 2.94 -5.42
C ARG A 90 -4.22 2.61 -4.44
N ILE A 91 -5.36 2.11 -4.91
CA ILE A 91 -6.46 1.69 -4.02
C ILE A 91 -5.96 0.60 -3.07
N PHE A 92 -5.18 -0.37 -3.54
CA PHE A 92 -4.57 -1.40 -2.71
C PHE A 92 -3.65 -0.79 -1.64
N ILE A 93 -2.73 0.07 -2.03
CA ILE A 93 -1.78 0.74 -1.13
C ILE A 93 -2.52 1.54 -0.06
N TRP A 94 -3.51 2.37 -0.45
CA TRP A 94 -4.29 3.16 0.48
C TRP A 94 -5.14 2.31 1.42
N THR A 95 -5.65 1.16 0.96
CA THR A 95 -6.39 0.22 1.82
C THR A 95 -5.50 -0.36 2.91
N ILE A 96 -4.30 -0.84 2.55
CA ILE A 96 -3.34 -1.38 3.51
C ILE A 96 -2.87 -0.29 4.48
N TYR A 97 -2.56 0.89 3.96
CA TYR A 97 -2.13 2.04 4.75
C TYR A 97 -3.22 2.47 5.76
N GLY A 98 -4.47 2.59 5.31
CA GLY A 98 -5.61 2.93 6.16
C GLY A 98 -5.83 1.90 7.27
N MET A 99 -5.64 0.61 6.96
CA MET A 99 -5.67 -0.45 7.97
C MET A 99 -4.56 -0.31 9.00
N ALA A 100 -3.34 0.01 8.57
CA ALA A 100 -2.22 0.20 9.49
C ALA A 100 -2.46 1.39 10.43
N LEU A 101 -2.90 2.53 9.89
CA LEU A 101 -3.29 3.68 10.69
C LEU A 101 -4.35 3.33 11.73
N TYR A 102 -5.38 2.57 11.30
CA TYR A 102 -6.45 2.17 12.21
C TYR A 102 -5.94 1.28 13.34
N TYR A 103 -5.14 0.25 13.03
CA TYR A 103 -4.70 -0.70 14.04
C TYR A 103 -3.56 -0.19 14.92
N ASP A 104 -2.62 0.57 14.37
CA ASP A 104 -1.48 1.07 15.15
C ASP A 104 -1.86 2.27 16.02
N ILE A 105 -2.68 3.19 15.51
CA ILE A 105 -2.94 4.44 16.23
C ILE A 105 -4.30 4.41 16.94
N MET A 106 -5.37 4.08 16.21
CA MET A 106 -6.72 4.18 16.78
C MET A 106 -7.06 3.03 17.74
N MET A 107 -6.53 1.81 17.49
CA MET A 107 -6.83 0.63 18.32
C MET A 107 -5.81 0.38 19.43
N ARG A 108 -4.63 0.97 19.33
CA ARG A 108 -3.54 0.79 20.29
C ARG A 108 -2.88 2.14 20.63
N PRO A 109 -3.65 3.11 21.10
CA PRO A 109 -3.09 4.38 21.49
C PRO A 109 -2.04 4.17 22.59
N GLY A 110 -0.91 4.84 22.45
CA GLY A 110 0.21 4.70 23.39
C GLY A 110 1.19 3.56 23.09
N GLU A 111 1.03 2.83 21.96
CA GLU A 111 1.99 1.84 21.49
C GLU A 111 2.82 2.36 20.32
N ILE A 112 3.94 1.69 20.02
CA ILE A 112 4.79 2.04 18.87
C ILE A 112 4.13 1.54 17.59
N ASN A 113 4.05 2.41 16.56
CA ASN A 113 3.42 2.17 15.27
C ASN A 113 4.25 1.29 14.31
N GLY A 114 4.54 0.07 14.71
CA GLY A 114 5.41 -0.85 13.95
C GLY A 114 4.84 -1.29 12.61
N MET A 115 3.53 -1.51 12.50
CA MET A 115 2.87 -1.92 11.26
C MET A 115 2.91 -0.81 10.21
N LEU A 116 2.67 0.42 10.61
CA LEU A 116 2.73 1.59 9.73
C LEU A 116 4.14 1.79 9.16
N CYS A 117 5.18 1.68 10.01
CA CYS A 117 6.56 1.76 9.58
C CYS A 117 6.93 0.64 8.58
N ALA A 118 6.50 -0.60 8.85
CA ALA A 118 6.73 -1.71 7.95
C ALA A 118 6.05 -1.50 6.58
N ILE A 119 4.89 -0.85 6.54
CA ILE A 119 4.18 -0.53 5.30
C ILE A 119 4.88 0.56 4.52
N PHE A 120 5.36 1.63 5.16
CA PHE A 120 6.14 2.66 4.49
C PHE A 120 7.39 2.11 3.78
N ILE A 121 8.03 1.10 4.34
CA ILE A 121 9.19 0.46 3.71
C ILE A 121 8.76 -0.61 2.69
N GLY A 122 7.83 -1.47 3.07
CA GLY A 122 7.48 -2.67 2.31
C GLY A 122 6.77 -2.39 0.99
N LEU A 123 5.84 -1.43 0.97
CA LEU A 123 5.11 -1.10 -0.26
C LEU A 123 6.02 -0.48 -1.32
N GLU A 124 7.04 0.26 -0.88
CA GLU A 124 8.06 0.85 -1.74
C GLU A 124 8.91 -0.21 -2.48
N LEU A 125 9.12 -1.35 -1.84
CA LEU A 125 9.89 -2.46 -2.39
C LEU A 125 9.10 -3.30 -3.41
N ILE A 126 7.78 -3.27 -3.32
CA ILE A 126 6.92 -4.22 -4.06
C ILE A 126 6.44 -3.64 -5.38
N PHE A 127 6.05 -2.36 -5.40
CA PHE A 127 5.46 -1.74 -6.59
C PHE A 127 6.43 -0.77 -7.27
N ALA A 128 6.53 -0.92 -8.58
CA ALA A 128 7.31 0.01 -9.39
C ALA A 128 6.39 1.13 -9.91
N GLU A 129 6.65 2.38 -9.48
CA GLU A 129 5.94 3.57 -9.94
C GLU A 129 6.92 4.66 -10.40
N TYR A 130 6.39 5.65 -11.14
CA TYR A 130 7.17 6.83 -11.49
C TYR A 130 7.51 7.63 -10.23
N PRO A 131 8.78 8.05 -10.04
CA PRO A 131 9.26 8.68 -8.80
C PRO A 131 8.42 9.87 -8.33
N GLU A 132 7.93 10.70 -9.27
CA GLU A 132 7.14 11.90 -8.92
C GLU A 132 5.76 11.57 -8.32
N ASN A 133 5.06 10.60 -8.89
CA ASN A 133 3.74 10.19 -8.41
C ASN A 133 3.85 9.46 -7.07
N HIS A 134 4.91 8.68 -6.96
CA HIS A 134 5.26 7.95 -5.76
C HIS A 134 5.56 8.89 -4.60
N LEU A 135 6.44 9.86 -4.80
CA LEU A 135 6.78 10.87 -3.79
C LEU A 135 5.52 11.62 -3.29
N LYS A 136 4.62 12.03 -4.20
CA LYS A 136 3.37 12.69 -3.81
C LYS A 136 2.49 11.80 -2.93
N MET A 137 2.36 10.52 -3.28
CA MET A 137 1.56 9.57 -2.52
C MET A 137 2.12 9.36 -1.11
N VAL A 138 3.42 9.16 -1.00
CA VAL A 138 4.12 8.94 0.28
C VAL A 138 4.05 10.19 1.17
N LEU A 139 4.23 11.38 0.61
CA LEU A 139 4.08 12.64 1.34
C LEU A 139 2.64 12.83 1.85
N CYS A 140 1.63 12.55 1.02
CA CYS A 140 0.23 12.60 1.46
C CYS A 140 -0.05 11.60 2.58
N ALA A 141 0.49 10.38 2.48
CA ALA A 141 0.36 9.36 3.51
C ALA A 141 1.01 9.82 4.83
N TYR A 142 2.21 10.38 4.78
CA TYR A 142 2.88 10.89 5.96
C TYR A 142 2.15 12.08 6.59
N LEU A 143 1.64 13.02 5.80
CA LEU A 143 0.81 14.13 6.30
C LEU A 143 -0.46 13.61 7.00
N LEU A 144 -1.10 12.58 6.43
CA LEU A 144 -2.25 11.95 7.06
C LEU A 144 -1.87 11.27 8.38
N THR A 145 -0.70 10.61 8.44
CA THR A 145 -0.16 10.05 9.70
C THR A 145 -0.03 11.14 10.76
N ILE A 146 0.59 12.28 10.42
CA ILE A 146 0.73 13.40 11.35
C ILE A 146 -0.63 13.84 11.88
N CYS A 147 -1.62 14.01 11.00
CA CYS A 147 -2.97 14.44 11.42
C CYS A 147 -3.62 13.42 12.37
N VAL A 148 -3.50 12.13 12.09
CA VAL A 148 -4.11 11.08 12.92
C VAL A 148 -3.37 10.96 14.25
N GLU A 149 -2.03 10.97 14.25
CA GLU A 149 -1.22 10.96 15.48
C GLU A 149 -1.57 12.14 16.40
N LEU A 150 -1.69 13.35 15.85
CA LEU A 150 -2.06 14.54 16.63
C LEU A 150 -3.46 14.46 17.24
N LEU A 151 -4.36 13.66 16.66
CA LEU A 151 -5.73 13.49 17.17
C LEU A 151 -5.84 12.40 18.23
N PHE A 152 -5.04 11.34 18.16
CA PHE A 152 -5.19 10.15 19.00
C PHE A 152 -4.04 9.92 19.98
N GLU A 153 -2.86 10.48 19.70
CA GLU A 153 -1.66 10.28 20.51
C GLU A 153 -1.21 11.57 21.17
N HIS A 154 -0.55 11.45 22.33
CA HIS A 154 -0.05 12.60 23.09
C HIS A 154 1.33 12.31 23.70
N GLY A 155 2.10 13.38 23.94
CA GLY A 155 3.35 13.33 24.66
C GLY A 155 4.51 12.65 23.92
N GLU A 156 5.33 11.89 24.63
CA GLU A 156 6.55 11.28 24.08
C GLU A 156 6.28 10.23 23.01
N ILE A 157 5.22 9.43 23.16
CA ILE A 157 4.84 8.38 22.21
C ILE A 157 4.52 8.95 20.84
N MET A 158 3.77 10.05 20.78
CA MET A 158 3.47 10.75 19.53
C MET A 158 4.77 11.17 18.82
N VAL A 159 5.73 11.73 19.55
CA VAL A 159 7.02 12.15 18.98
C VAL A 159 7.81 10.95 18.46
N ILE A 160 7.84 9.84 19.21
CA ILE A 160 8.51 8.61 18.82
C ILE A 160 7.87 8.05 17.53
N ASN A 161 6.54 7.95 17.48
CA ASN A 161 5.80 7.42 16.36
C ASN A 161 5.97 8.26 15.09
N LEU A 162 5.88 9.58 15.20
CA LEU A 162 6.15 10.50 14.09
C LEU A 162 7.58 10.39 13.57
N THR A 163 8.55 10.27 14.49
CA THR A 163 9.97 10.12 14.13
C THR A 163 10.21 8.79 13.41
N ASN A 164 9.66 7.68 13.94
CA ASN A 164 9.78 6.36 13.33
C ASN A 164 9.14 6.32 11.94
N SER A 165 7.95 6.88 11.78
CA SER A 165 7.26 6.98 10.51
C SER A 165 8.03 7.83 9.50
N LEU A 166 8.66 8.94 9.94
CA LEU A 166 9.52 9.77 9.11
C LEU A 166 10.75 8.98 8.61
N ILE A 167 11.43 8.29 9.52
CA ILE A 167 12.59 7.47 9.18
C ILE A 167 12.18 6.36 8.20
N ALA A 168 11.10 5.65 8.47
CA ALA A 168 10.59 4.59 7.61
C ALA A 168 10.23 5.12 6.22
N MET A 169 9.58 6.29 6.14
CA MET A 169 9.28 6.97 4.89
C MET A 169 10.55 7.32 4.11
N LEU A 170 11.55 7.90 4.75
CA LEU A 170 12.80 8.28 4.10
C LEU A 170 13.58 7.06 3.60
N VAL A 171 13.61 5.97 4.38
CA VAL A 171 14.22 4.71 3.97
C VAL A 171 13.48 4.12 2.77
N GLY A 172 12.16 4.08 2.80
CA GLY A 172 11.35 3.62 1.67
C GLY A 172 11.61 4.44 0.40
N LEU A 173 11.57 5.76 0.48
CA LEU A 173 11.87 6.66 -0.64
C LEU A 173 13.29 6.44 -1.20
N TYR A 174 14.29 6.26 -0.32
CA TYR A 174 15.66 5.99 -0.75
C TYR A 174 15.76 4.67 -1.52
N VAL A 175 15.10 3.62 -1.04
CA VAL A 175 15.08 2.32 -1.71
C VAL A 175 14.37 2.41 -3.07
N SER A 176 13.20 3.03 -3.12
CA SER A 176 12.45 3.26 -4.37
C SER A 176 13.27 4.07 -5.38
N TRP A 177 13.96 5.11 -4.92
CA TRP A 177 14.84 5.92 -5.77
C TRP A 177 15.98 5.09 -6.37
N ASN A 178 16.63 4.23 -5.59
CA ASN A 178 17.70 3.37 -6.10
C ASN A 178 17.19 2.34 -7.11
N GLN A 179 16.03 1.71 -6.85
CA GLN A 179 15.41 0.77 -7.79
C GLN A 179 15.02 1.42 -9.13
N SER A 180 14.72 2.70 -9.14
CA SER A 180 14.36 3.43 -10.37
C SER A 180 15.57 3.80 -11.25
N ARG A 181 16.80 3.65 -10.75
CA ARG A 181 18.04 3.94 -11.49
C ARG A 181 18.60 2.77 -12.25
N ASP A 182 18.32 1.54 -11.83
CA ASP A 182 18.74 0.30 -12.47
C ASP A 182 17.71 -0.15 -13.53
#